data_dc3632763c90cc7a7a05c2ff369588f6
#
_entry.id   dc3632763c90cc7a7a05c2ff369588f6
#
_cell.length_a   1.000
_cell.length_b   1.000
_cell.length_c   1.000
_cell.angle_alpha   90.00
_cell.angle_beta   90.00
_cell.angle_gamma   90.00
#
_symmetry.space_group_name_H-M   'P 1'
#
loop_
_entity.id
_entity.type
_entity.pdbx_description
1 polymer ?
#
loop_
_entity_poly.entity_id
_entity_poly.type
_entity_poly.pdbx_seq_one_letter_code
_entity_poly.pdbx_strand_id
1 'polypeptide(L)'
;MAERTLEGLALISRPLGENDRLLTLLSEAEGLTRLAVPGARRPRSSLAAAVPFALLQLQVGGGRGLQRVRQLRVLRHYGHLGQRLETLAAAQALVELCLALVAEVAAPGMLADLLLQLGRLEDVVQERSDRSEALAIALQGSVHLLALGGFALPLQHCARSGERLDPPLGDWEWRCSLIPSEGLVIGAQAGARVLLNASELALLQRLPRPQPPRRRDGALMGPETVWLHLLDLVEAWCGEHLGRRPRAFRLLRTGFESMPQSMPENR
;
A
#
# COMPACT_ATOMS: atom_id res chain seq x y z
N MET A 1 -17.94 30.35 -14.21
CA MET A 1 -17.65 29.09 -13.47
C MET A 1 -16.15 29.03 -13.24
N ALA A 2 -15.72 28.91 -11.99
CA ALA A 2 -14.28 28.91 -11.68
C ALA A 2 -13.64 27.63 -12.21
N GLU A 3 -12.65 27.78 -13.07
CA GLU A 3 -11.72 26.72 -13.40
C GLU A 3 -10.62 26.69 -12.36
N ARG A 4 -10.20 25.48 -11.99
CA ARG A 4 -9.09 25.28 -11.05
C ARG A 4 -8.14 24.19 -11.54
N THR A 5 -6.90 24.30 -11.12
CA THR A 5 -5.90 23.28 -11.36
C THR A 5 -5.85 22.35 -10.16
N LEU A 6 -5.86 21.04 -10.42
CA LEU A 6 -5.74 19.99 -9.44
C LEU A 6 -4.61 19.05 -9.84
N GLU A 7 -3.72 18.75 -8.90
CA GLU A 7 -2.66 17.77 -9.08
C GLU A 7 -2.91 16.56 -8.18
N GLY A 8 -2.69 15.35 -8.69
CA GLY A 8 -2.87 14.14 -7.92
C GLY A 8 -2.62 12.87 -8.70
N LEU A 9 -2.60 11.76 -7.96
CA LEU A 9 -2.43 10.42 -8.51
C LEU A 9 -3.80 9.81 -8.86
N ALA A 10 -3.95 9.34 -10.08
CA ALA A 10 -5.10 8.56 -10.51
C ALA A 10 -5.08 7.18 -9.85
N LEU A 11 -6.03 6.92 -8.94
CA LEU A 11 -6.14 5.64 -8.23
C LEU A 11 -7.02 4.66 -8.97
N ILE A 12 -8.18 5.11 -9.44
CA ILE A 12 -9.17 4.30 -10.16
C ILE A 12 -9.66 5.07 -11.38
N SER A 13 -9.82 4.35 -12.48
CA SER A 13 -10.47 4.87 -13.69
C SER A 13 -11.48 3.83 -14.19
N ARG A 14 -12.77 4.19 -14.16
CA ARG A 14 -13.89 3.30 -14.55
C ARG A 14 -14.64 3.90 -15.73
N PRO A 15 -15.29 3.07 -16.57
CA PRO A 15 -16.20 3.57 -17.58
C PRO A 15 -17.33 4.42 -16.96
N LEU A 16 -17.65 5.54 -17.62
CA LEU A 16 -18.79 6.40 -17.32
C LEU A 16 -19.57 6.62 -18.65
N GLY A 17 -20.63 5.86 -18.83
CA GLY A 17 -21.30 5.78 -20.15
C GLY A 17 -20.39 5.18 -21.23
N GLU A 18 -20.65 5.56 -22.50
CA GLU A 18 -19.96 4.95 -23.65
C GLU A 18 -18.53 5.49 -23.85
N ASN A 19 -18.34 6.79 -23.70
CA ASN A 19 -17.12 7.48 -24.12
C ASN A 19 -16.29 8.06 -23.00
N ASP A 20 -16.88 8.24 -21.82
CA ASP A 20 -16.26 8.94 -20.70
C ASP A 20 -15.64 7.96 -19.69
N ARG A 21 -14.85 8.49 -18.76
CA ARG A 21 -14.36 7.78 -17.58
C ARG A 21 -14.74 8.52 -16.32
N LEU A 22 -14.98 7.77 -15.25
CA LEU A 22 -15.00 8.28 -13.87
C LEU A 22 -13.64 8.03 -13.28
N LEU A 23 -12.91 9.11 -12.99
CA LEU A 23 -11.59 9.10 -12.38
C LEU A 23 -11.73 9.35 -10.88
N THR A 24 -11.09 8.51 -10.05
CA THR A 24 -10.84 8.81 -8.64
C THR A 24 -9.38 9.21 -8.51
N LEU A 25 -9.15 10.44 -8.09
CA LEU A 25 -7.85 11.07 -7.92
C LEU A 25 -7.56 11.24 -6.42
N LEU A 26 -6.34 10.95 -6.00
CA LEU A 26 -5.82 11.35 -4.69
C LEU A 26 -4.99 12.61 -4.85
N SER A 27 -5.37 13.68 -4.17
CA SER A 27 -4.63 14.93 -4.12
C SER A 27 -4.26 15.29 -2.68
N GLU A 28 -3.20 16.06 -2.52
CA GLU A 28 -2.75 16.51 -1.19
C GLU A 28 -3.76 17.49 -0.56
N ALA A 29 -4.32 18.38 -1.38
CA ALA A 29 -5.17 19.46 -0.91
C ALA A 29 -6.62 19.04 -0.63
N GLU A 30 -7.13 18.03 -1.35
CA GLU A 30 -8.56 17.71 -1.34
C GLU A 30 -8.84 16.24 -0.98
N GLY A 31 -7.79 15.44 -0.76
CA GLY A 31 -7.93 13.99 -0.55
C GLY A 31 -8.48 13.30 -1.80
N LEU A 32 -9.52 12.48 -1.64
CA LEU A 32 -10.13 11.78 -2.76
C LEU A 32 -11.12 12.66 -3.51
N THR A 33 -10.88 12.85 -4.80
CA THR A 33 -11.77 13.62 -5.68
C THR A 33 -12.24 12.74 -6.84
N ARG A 34 -13.56 12.78 -7.14
CA ARG A 34 -14.15 12.07 -8.26
C ARG A 34 -14.43 13.05 -9.40
N LEU A 35 -13.95 12.71 -10.60
CA LEU A 35 -14.00 13.58 -11.77
C LEU A 35 -14.53 12.81 -12.98
N ALA A 36 -15.41 13.44 -13.75
CA ALA A 36 -15.76 12.95 -15.08
C ALA A 36 -14.66 13.36 -16.06
N VAL A 37 -14.21 12.43 -16.89
CA VAL A 37 -13.21 12.66 -17.94
C VAL A 37 -13.88 12.42 -19.31
N PRO A 38 -14.41 13.48 -19.95
CA PRO A 38 -15.20 13.37 -21.17
C PRO A 38 -14.37 12.82 -22.33
N GLY A 39 -14.92 11.90 -23.07
CA GLY A 39 -14.29 11.35 -24.27
C GLY A 39 -12.99 10.58 -24.03
N ALA A 40 -12.62 10.25 -22.79
CA ALA A 40 -11.36 9.56 -22.47
C ALA A 40 -11.25 8.17 -23.07
N ARG A 41 -12.36 7.58 -23.49
CA ARG A 41 -12.41 6.26 -24.14
C ARG A 41 -12.44 6.34 -25.68
N ARG A 42 -12.52 7.54 -26.24
CA ARG A 42 -12.50 7.71 -27.70
C ARG A 42 -11.09 7.49 -28.23
N PRO A 43 -10.94 6.91 -29.42
CA PRO A 43 -9.65 6.82 -30.09
C PRO A 43 -8.97 8.20 -30.20
N ARG A 44 -7.67 8.27 -29.96
CA ARG A 44 -6.85 9.49 -30.02
C ARG A 44 -7.30 10.64 -29.11
N SER A 45 -8.02 10.33 -28.03
CA SER A 45 -8.41 11.36 -27.05
C SER A 45 -7.20 11.91 -26.32
N SER A 46 -7.11 13.25 -26.21
CA SER A 46 -6.10 13.91 -25.38
C SER A 46 -6.25 13.61 -23.87
N LEU A 47 -7.43 13.12 -23.46
CA LEU A 47 -7.75 12.73 -22.08
C LEU A 47 -7.62 11.21 -21.83
N ALA A 48 -7.17 10.44 -22.80
CA ALA A 48 -7.04 8.97 -22.68
C ALA A 48 -6.05 8.53 -21.59
N ALA A 49 -5.08 9.40 -21.25
CA ALA A 49 -4.08 9.16 -20.19
C ALA A 49 -4.65 9.25 -18.75
N ALA A 50 -5.96 9.48 -18.58
CA ALA A 50 -6.64 9.36 -17.28
C ALA A 50 -6.80 7.88 -16.88
N VAL A 51 -5.69 7.21 -16.56
CA VAL A 51 -5.59 5.80 -16.20
C VAL A 51 -4.95 5.65 -14.81
N PRO A 52 -5.18 4.52 -14.10
CA PRO A 52 -4.54 4.27 -12.82
C PRO A 52 -3.01 4.39 -12.87
N PHE A 53 -2.43 4.78 -11.76
CA PHE A 53 -0.98 5.00 -11.58
C PHE A 53 -0.39 6.13 -12.45
N ALA A 54 -1.20 7.05 -12.95
CA ALA A 54 -0.73 8.29 -13.56
C ALA A 54 -0.81 9.45 -12.55
N LEU A 55 0.30 10.13 -12.32
CA LEU A 55 0.34 11.43 -11.63
C LEU A 55 -0.03 12.49 -12.66
N LEU A 56 -1.11 13.20 -12.40
CA LEU A 56 -1.78 14.07 -13.35
C LEU A 56 -1.88 15.50 -12.82
N GLN A 57 -1.72 16.46 -13.72
CA GLN A 57 -2.17 17.83 -13.52
C GLN A 57 -3.41 18.05 -14.39
N LEU A 58 -4.51 18.43 -13.76
CA LEU A 58 -5.83 18.54 -14.38
C LEU A 58 -6.35 19.96 -14.30
N GLN A 59 -6.91 20.46 -15.40
CA GLN A 59 -7.81 21.61 -15.36
C GLN A 59 -9.24 21.09 -15.21
N VAL A 60 -9.88 21.49 -14.12
CA VAL A 60 -11.19 20.99 -13.73
C VAL A 60 -12.16 22.16 -13.71
N GLY A 61 -13.32 21.96 -14.29
CA GLY A 61 -14.40 22.92 -14.31
C GLY A 61 -15.75 22.25 -14.12
N GLY A 62 -16.73 23.02 -13.70
CA GLY A 62 -18.09 22.55 -13.49
C GLY A 62 -18.80 23.34 -12.40
N GLY A 63 -20.11 23.09 -12.26
CA GLY A 63 -20.96 23.66 -11.23
C GLY A 63 -21.13 22.71 -10.05
N ARG A 64 -22.33 22.73 -9.44
CA ARG A 64 -22.72 21.75 -8.41
C ARG A 64 -22.76 20.33 -9.01
N GLY A 65 -22.17 19.36 -8.33
CA GLY A 65 -22.17 17.95 -8.73
C GLY A 65 -20.81 17.48 -9.28
N LEU A 66 -20.80 16.43 -10.09
CA LEU A 66 -19.61 15.80 -10.62
C LEU A 66 -18.86 16.76 -11.57
N GLN A 67 -17.66 17.16 -11.15
CA GLN A 67 -16.80 18.07 -11.94
C GLN A 67 -16.20 17.36 -13.14
N ARG A 68 -15.85 18.14 -14.18
CA ARG A 68 -15.33 17.60 -15.45
C ARG A 68 -13.90 18.06 -15.70
N VAL A 69 -13.06 17.13 -16.13
CA VAL A 69 -11.71 17.41 -16.61
C VAL A 69 -11.83 18.05 -18.00
N ARG A 70 -11.20 19.21 -18.18
CA ARG A 70 -11.12 19.93 -19.45
C ARG A 70 -9.80 19.71 -20.15
N GLN A 71 -8.71 19.74 -19.38
CA GLN A 71 -7.37 19.49 -19.86
C GLN A 71 -6.64 18.56 -18.89
N LEU A 72 -5.69 17.78 -19.42
CA LEU A 72 -4.90 16.83 -18.69
C LEU A 72 -3.44 16.88 -19.17
N ARG A 73 -2.54 16.96 -18.21
CA ARG A 73 -1.09 16.77 -18.43
C ARG A 73 -0.61 15.63 -17.55
N VAL A 74 0.10 14.68 -18.13
CA VAL A 74 0.77 13.61 -17.37
C VAL A 74 2.08 14.17 -16.83
N LEU A 75 2.25 14.13 -15.50
CA LEU A 75 3.49 14.51 -14.84
C LEU A 75 4.42 13.30 -14.71
N ARG A 76 3.88 12.13 -14.35
CA ARG A 76 4.58 10.85 -14.28
C ARG A 76 3.59 9.71 -14.49
N HIS A 77 4.04 8.63 -15.09
CA HIS A 77 3.27 7.40 -15.23
C HIS A 77 4.07 6.22 -14.70
N TYR A 78 3.52 5.50 -13.73
CA TYR A 78 4.12 4.32 -13.11
C TYR A 78 3.78 3.05 -13.91
N GLY A 79 4.04 3.07 -15.24
CA GLY A 79 3.62 2.02 -16.17
C GLY A 79 4.41 0.72 -16.04
N HIS A 80 5.62 0.78 -15.50
CA HIS A 80 6.48 -0.41 -15.34
C HIS A 80 5.96 -1.36 -14.25
N LEU A 81 5.13 -0.89 -13.32
CA LEU A 81 4.53 -1.72 -12.25
C LEU A 81 3.81 -2.96 -12.79
N GLY A 82 3.20 -2.86 -13.98
CA GLY A 82 2.49 -3.96 -14.63
C GLY A 82 3.38 -5.04 -15.26
N GLN A 83 4.69 -4.85 -15.28
CA GLN A 83 5.62 -5.84 -15.86
C GLN A 83 5.85 -7.05 -14.93
N ARG A 84 5.56 -6.91 -13.65
CA ARG A 84 5.67 -7.98 -12.66
C ARG A 84 4.40 -8.03 -11.81
N LEU A 85 3.89 -9.26 -11.57
CA LEU A 85 2.65 -9.46 -10.82
C LEU A 85 2.76 -8.93 -9.39
N GLU A 86 3.88 -9.19 -8.72
CA GLU A 86 4.12 -8.79 -7.34
C GLU A 86 4.19 -7.27 -7.18
N THR A 87 4.80 -6.53 -8.11
CA THR A 87 4.85 -5.06 -8.05
C THR A 87 3.50 -4.43 -8.33
N LEU A 88 2.74 -4.98 -9.29
CA LEU A 88 1.38 -4.54 -9.56
C LEU A 88 0.45 -4.81 -8.37
N ALA A 89 0.52 -6.01 -7.78
CA ALA A 89 -0.29 -6.37 -6.63
C ALA A 89 0.05 -5.51 -5.39
N ALA A 90 1.33 -5.24 -5.16
CA ALA A 90 1.81 -4.33 -4.11
C ALA A 90 1.25 -2.91 -4.30
N ALA A 91 1.36 -2.36 -5.50
CA ALA A 91 0.82 -1.03 -5.82
C ALA A 91 -0.71 -0.97 -5.65
N GLN A 92 -1.43 -1.99 -6.09
CA GLN A 92 -2.88 -2.08 -5.90
C GLN A 92 -3.25 -2.16 -4.42
N ALA A 93 -2.50 -2.89 -3.58
CA ALA A 93 -2.74 -2.97 -2.15
C ALA A 93 -2.63 -1.60 -1.48
N LEU A 94 -1.60 -0.83 -1.81
CA LEU A 94 -1.41 0.53 -1.29
C LEU A 94 -2.52 1.48 -1.76
N VAL A 95 -2.94 1.39 -3.02
CA VAL A 95 -4.09 2.16 -3.54
C VAL A 95 -5.39 1.79 -2.82
N GLU A 96 -5.65 0.50 -2.59
CA GLU A 96 -6.84 0.06 -1.85
C GLU A 96 -6.84 0.58 -0.40
N LEU A 97 -5.68 0.66 0.25
CA LEU A 97 -5.54 1.29 1.57
C LEU A 97 -5.84 2.78 1.53
N CYS A 98 -5.27 3.53 0.60
CA CYS A 98 -5.58 4.95 0.43
C CYS A 98 -7.09 5.19 0.24
N LEU A 99 -7.75 4.37 -0.58
CA LEU A 99 -9.20 4.43 -0.80
C LEU A 99 -10.01 4.07 0.45
N ALA A 100 -9.41 3.36 1.41
CA ALA A 100 -10.03 3.02 2.67
C ALA A 100 -9.86 4.11 3.73
N LEU A 101 -8.72 4.78 3.72
CA LEU A 101 -8.27 5.68 4.76
C LEU A 101 -8.62 7.15 4.48
N VAL A 102 -8.68 7.54 3.21
CA VAL A 102 -8.85 8.95 2.82
C VAL A 102 -10.30 9.22 2.45
N ALA A 103 -10.82 10.35 2.92
CA ALA A 103 -12.11 10.92 2.52
C ALA A 103 -11.92 12.05 1.48
N GLU A 104 -12.99 12.79 1.20
CA GLU A 104 -12.98 13.97 0.30
C GLU A 104 -12.55 15.23 1.09
N VAL A 105 -11.44 15.11 1.82
CA VAL A 105 -10.80 16.20 2.60
C VAL A 105 -9.29 16.03 2.53
N ALA A 106 -8.56 17.11 2.73
CA ALA A 106 -7.09 17.08 2.72
C ALA A 106 -6.55 15.96 3.61
N ALA A 107 -5.58 15.22 3.07
CA ALA A 107 -4.92 14.09 3.74
C ALA A 107 -3.39 14.28 3.64
N PRO A 108 -2.81 15.16 4.49
CA PRO A 108 -1.39 15.52 4.41
C PRO A 108 -0.46 14.32 4.49
N GLY A 109 0.52 14.27 3.58
CA GLY A 109 1.52 13.20 3.50
C GLY A 109 1.05 11.92 2.82
N MET A 110 -0.26 11.70 2.66
CA MET A 110 -0.81 10.47 2.08
C MET A 110 -0.38 10.28 0.62
N LEU A 111 -0.50 11.34 -0.19
CA LEU A 111 -0.07 11.32 -1.58
C LEU A 111 1.45 11.17 -1.67
N ALA A 112 2.21 11.90 -0.87
CA ALA A 112 3.67 11.88 -0.91
C ALA A 112 4.22 10.49 -0.55
N ASP A 113 3.70 9.84 0.51
CA ASP A 113 4.12 8.48 0.87
C ASP A 113 3.74 7.47 -0.22
N LEU A 114 2.51 7.52 -0.75
CA LEU A 114 2.10 6.64 -1.82
C LEU A 114 3.01 6.76 -3.05
N LEU A 115 3.35 7.99 -3.49
CA LEU A 115 4.25 8.22 -4.62
C LEU A 115 5.66 7.69 -4.35
N LEU A 116 6.16 7.81 -3.12
CA LEU A 116 7.43 7.24 -2.69
C LEU A 116 7.43 5.71 -2.83
N GLN A 117 6.38 5.05 -2.34
CA GLN A 117 6.30 3.59 -2.41
C GLN A 117 6.14 3.11 -3.87
N LEU A 118 5.33 3.79 -4.69
CA LEU A 118 5.22 3.46 -6.13
C LEU A 118 6.55 3.63 -6.86
N GLY A 119 7.33 4.66 -6.52
CA GLY A 119 8.67 4.85 -7.06
C GLY A 119 9.59 3.68 -6.72
N ARG A 120 9.63 3.26 -5.46
CA ARG A 120 10.40 2.09 -5.01
C ARG A 120 9.98 0.80 -5.71
N LEU A 121 8.68 0.61 -5.95
CA LEU A 121 8.19 -0.55 -6.70
C LEU A 121 8.63 -0.52 -8.17
N GLU A 122 8.72 0.67 -8.79
CA GLU A 122 9.32 0.79 -10.14
C GLU A 122 10.81 0.45 -10.13
N ASP A 123 11.55 0.88 -9.09
CA ASP A 123 12.98 0.53 -8.93
C ASP A 123 13.16 -1.00 -8.85
N VAL A 124 12.28 -1.71 -8.14
CA VAL A 124 12.28 -3.20 -8.10
C VAL A 124 12.18 -3.82 -9.49
N VAL A 125 11.37 -3.24 -10.37
CA VAL A 125 11.24 -3.71 -11.76
C VAL A 125 12.49 -3.39 -12.56
N GLN A 126 12.97 -2.14 -12.49
CA GLN A 126 14.10 -1.65 -13.30
C GLN A 126 15.41 -2.32 -12.93
N GLU A 127 15.66 -2.51 -11.63
CA GLU A 127 16.86 -3.15 -11.09
C GLU A 127 16.79 -4.68 -11.11
N ARG A 128 15.65 -5.26 -11.49
CA ARG A 128 15.38 -6.71 -11.45
C ARG A 128 15.61 -7.31 -10.06
N SER A 129 15.27 -6.54 -9.03
CA SER A 129 15.43 -6.94 -7.64
C SER A 129 14.60 -8.19 -7.30
N ASP A 130 14.93 -8.82 -6.17
CA ASP A 130 14.18 -9.97 -5.69
C ASP A 130 12.70 -9.63 -5.47
N ARG A 131 11.81 -10.60 -5.69
CA ARG A 131 10.36 -10.40 -5.57
C ARG A 131 9.93 -10.01 -4.16
N SER A 132 10.67 -10.45 -3.13
CA SER A 132 10.40 -10.10 -1.73
C SER A 132 10.54 -8.61 -1.43
N GLU A 133 11.29 -7.86 -2.27
CA GLU A 133 11.35 -6.40 -2.19
C GLU A 133 9.97 -5.75 -2.39
N ALA A 134 9.19 -6.23 -3.36
CA ALA A 134 7.85 -5.71 -3.60
C ALA A 134 6.92 -5.98 -2.40
N LEU A 135 7.05 -7.16 -1.76
CA LEU A 135 6.31 -7.52 -0.56
C LEU A 135 6.70 -6.62 0.63
N ALA A 136 8.00 -6.40 0.83
CA ALA A 136 8.51 -5.54 1.89
C ALA A 136 8.07 -4.08 1.73
N ILE A 137 8.09 -3.55 0.49
CA ILE A 137 7.62 -2.20 0.17
C ILE A 137 6.11 -2.08 0.41
N ALA A 138 5.31 -3.06 -0.03
CA ALA A 138 3.88 -3.08 0.22
C ALA A 138 3.57 -3.06 1.73
N LEU A 139 4.30 -3.86 2.51
CA LEU A 139 4.10 -3.96 3.95
C LEU A 139 4.52 -2.67 4.67
N GLN A 140 5.70 -2.12 4.35
CA GLN A 140 6.17 -0.86 4.93
C GLN A 140 5.23 0.29 4.56
N GLY A 141 4.85 0.43 3.30
CA GLY A 141 3.91 1.44 2.84
C GLY A 141 2.55 1.29 3.51
N SER A 142 2.07 0.05 3.74
CA SER A 142 0.83 -0.18 4.48
C SER A 142 0.92 0.33 5.92
N VAL A 143 2.03 0.09 6.62
CA VAL A 143 2.25 0.58 7.99
C VAL A 143 2.29 2.12 8.01
N HIS A 144 2.95 2.75 7.03
CA HIS A 144 2.99 4.22 6.92
C HIS A 144 1.61 4.81 6.63
N LEU A 145 0.90 4.29 5.64
CA LEU A 145 -0.43 4.77 5.26
C LEU A 145 -1.44 4.61 6.40
N LEU A 146 -1.40 3.47 7.12
CA LEU A 146 -2.23 3.26 8.31
C LEU A 146 -1.93 4.30 9.39
N ALA A 147 -0.66 4.63 9.63
CA ALA A 147 -0.26 5.64 10.59
C ALA A 147 -0.75 7.04 10.17
N LEU A 148 -0.59 7.42 8.90
CA LEU A 148 -1.09 8.67 8.34
C LEU A 148 -2.62 8.77 8.40
N GLY A 149 -3.31 7.65 8.23
CA GLY A 149 -4.77 7.56 8.33
C GLY A 149 -5.32 7.48 9.76
N GLY A 150 -4.45 7.50 10.80
CA GLY A 150 -4.87 7.43 12.20
C GLY A 150 -5.10 6.02 12.74
N PHE A 151 -4.69 4.99 12.00
CA PHE A 151 -4.82 3.57 12.38
C PHE A 151 -3.47 2.90 12.63
N ALA A 152 -2.50 3.64 13.20
CA ALA A 152 -1.16 3.12 13.49
C ALA A 152 -1.22 1.84 14.34
N LEU A 153 -0.37 0.86 14.01
CA LEU A 153 -0.19 -0.31 14.85
C LEU A 153 0.57 0.08 16.14
N PRO A 154 0.09 -0.35 17.32
CA PRO A 154 0.73 -0.05 18.61
C PRO A 154 1.94 -0.97 18.85
N LEU A 155 3.08 -0.66 18.22
CA LEU A 155 4.25 -1.55 18.15
C LEU A 155 5.19 -1.46 19.35
N GLN A 156 4.97 -0.55 20.30
CA GLN A 156 5.94 -0.23 21.35
C GLN A 156 5.58 -0.78 22.73
N HIS A 157 4.31 -1.02 22.99
CA HIS A 157 3.83 -1.44 24.31
C HIS A 157 2.84 -2.58 24.20
N CYS A 158 2.89 -3.47 25.19
CA CYS A 158 1.90 -4.53 25.35
C CYS A 158 0.54 -3.91 25.68
N ALA A 159 -0.49 -4.28 24.91
CA ALA A 159 -1.82 -3.71 25.06
C ALA A 159 -2.48 -4.00 26.43
N ARG A 160 -2.11 -5.09 27.09
CA ARG A 160 -2.68 -5.48 28.39
C ARG A 160 -1.85 -5.04 29.58
N SER A 161 -0.52 -5.23 29.54
CA SER A 161 0.34 -4.91 30.67
C SER A 161 0.89 -3.47 30.63
N GLY A 162 0.86 -2.81 29.48
CA GLY A 162 1.52 -1.53 29.26
C GLY A 162 3.05 -1.61 29.21
N GLU A 163 3.64 -2.79 29.43
CA GLU A 163 5.09 -2.98 29.35
C GLU A 163 5.62 -2.72 27.96
N ARG A 164 6.85 -2.26 27.87
CA ARG A 164 7.53 -2.05 26.62
C ARG A 164 7.75 -3.39 25.90
N LEU A 165 7.51 -3.39 24.61
CA LEU A 165 7.77 -4.54 23.74
C LEU A 165 9.22 -4.52 23.27
N ASP A 166 10.10 -5.07 24.10
CA ASP A 166 11.52 -5.25 23.80
C ASP A 166 11.76 -6.74 23.49
N PRO A 167 11.69 -7.16 22.20
CA PRO A 167 11.78 -8.58 21.84
C PRO A 167 13.17 -9.14 22.18
N PRO A 168 13.26 -10.22 23.01
CA PRO A 168 14.54 -10.81 23.41
C PRO A 168 15.10 -11.65 22.26
N LEU A 169 15.92 -11.04 21.40
CA LEU A 169 16.54 -11.72 20.27
C LEU A 169 17.40 -12.89 20.74
N GLY A 170 17.14 -14.09 20.18
CA GLY A 170 17.79 -15.34 20.58
C GLY A 170 16.93 -16.21 21.52
N ASP A 171 15.87 -15.69 22.09
CA ASP A 171 14.88 -16.49 22.82
C ASP A 171 13.83 -17.04 21.83
N TRP A 172 13.95 -18.34 21.54
CA TRP A 172 13.08 -19.05 20.60
C TRP A 172 11.71 -19.40 21.17
N GLU A 173 11.55 -19.36 22.49
CA GLU A 173 10.29 -19.64 23.18
C GLU A 173 9.43 -18.39 23.33
N TRP A 174 10.04 -17.21 23.26
CA TRP A 174 9.31 -15.95 23.40
C TRP A 174 8.29 -15.70 22.30
N ARG A 175 7.09 -15.26 22.70
CA ARG A 175 5.99 -14.99 21.76
C ARG A 175 5.33 -13.67 22.08
N CYS A 176 4.73 -13.08 21.04
CA CYS A 176 3.84 -11.93 21.11
C CYS A 176 2.63 -12.17 20.21
N SER A 177 1.45 -12.03 20.76
CA SER A 177 0.19 -12.24 20.06
C SER A 177 -0.38 -10.94 19.51
N LEU A 178 -0.85 -10.94 18.26
CA LEU A 178 -1.77 -9.92 17.79
C LEU A 178 -3.21 -10.33 18.12
N ILE A 179 -3.87 -9.55 18.95
CA ILE A 179 -5.32 -9.56 19.15
C ILE A 179 -5.85 -8.30 18.45
N PRO A 180 -6.47 -8.39 17.27
CA PRO A 180 -6.74 -7.22 16.43
C PRO A 180 -7.51 -6.10 17.13
N SER A 181 -8.46 -6.42 18.01
CA SER A 181 -9.24 -5.45 18.79
C SER A 181 -8.48 -4.80 19.94
N GLU A 182 -7.34 -5.37 20.37
CA GLU A 182 -6.58 -4.87 21.52
C GLU A 182 -5.21 -4.31 21.10
N GLY A 183 -4.52 -5.02 20.18
CA GLY A 183 -3.16 -4.74 19.76
C GLY A 183 -2.21 -5.92 20.03
N LEU A 184 -0.95 -5.61 20.28
CA LEU A 184 0.10 -6.59 20.58
C LEU A 184 0.14 -6.91 22.08
N VAL A 185 0.13 -8.21 22.42
CA VAL A 185 0.15 -8.72 23.80
C VAL A 185 1.27 -9.73 23.97
N ILE A 186 2.11 -9.57 25.01
CA ILE A 186 3.21 -10.50 25.33
C ILE A 186 2.63 -11.89 25.63
N GLY A 187 3.33 -12.92 25.15
CA GLY A 187 2.96 -14.31 25.30
C GLY A 187 1.98 -14.83 24.26
N ALA A 188 1.77 -16.15 24.26
CA ALA A 188 0.76 -16.80 23.45
C ALA A 188 -0.61 -16.65 24.12
N GLN A 189 -1.53 -15.95 23.47
CA GLN A 189 -2.84 -15.62 23.98
C GLN A 189 -3.94 -16.39 23.26
N ALA A 190 -4.96 -16.81 23.98
CA ALA A 190 -6.20 -17.30 23.39
C ALA A 190 -6.85 -16.19 22.55
N GLY A 191 -7.33 -16.53 21.34
CA GLY A 191 -7.90 -15.55 20.40
C GLY A 191 -6.89 -14.78 19.58
N ALA A 192 -5.58 -15.08 19.71
CA ALA A 192 -4.56 -14.49 18.86
C ALA A 192 -4.85 -14.77 17.37
N ARG A 193 -4.81 -13.75 16.54
CA ARG A 193 -4.93 -13.89 15.09
C ARG A 193 -3.59 -14.22 14.45
N VAL A 194 -2.51 -13.64 14.97
CA VAL A 194 -1.12 -13.87 14.55
C VAL A 194 -0.25 -13.99 15.78
N LEU A 195 0.71 -14.91 15.75
CA LEU A 195 1.65 -15.15 16.83
C LEU A 195 3.07 -14.90 16.34
N LEU A 196 3.70 -13.85 16.84
CA LEU A 196 5.04 -13.43 16.44
C LEU A 196 6.09 -14.02 17.39
N ASN A 197 7.25 -14.35 16.84
CA ASN A 197 8.47 -14.55 17.60
C ASN A 197 9.24 -13.23 17.79
N ALA A 198 10.33 -13.25 18.58
CA ALA A 198 11.11 -12.06 18.87
C ALA A 198 11.68 -11.36 17.62
N SER A 199 12.17 -12.14 16.65
CA SER A 199 12.76 -11.59 15.42
C SER A 199 11.71 -10.95 14.51
N GLU A 200 10.53 -11.55 14.41
CA GLU A 200 9.41 -11.02 13.64
C GLU A 200 8.89 -9.70 14.22
N LEU A 201 8.73 -9.63 15.55
CA LEU A 201 8.37 -8.38 16.21
C LEU A 201 9.44 -7.30 16.02
N ALA A 202 10.72 -7.65 16.17
CA ALA A 202 11.82 -6.70 15.96
C ALA A 202 11.85 -6.18 14.51
N LEU A 203 11.52 -7.02 13.53
CA LEU A 203 11.40 -6.60 12.13
C LEU A 203 10.19 -5.67 11.94
N LEU A 204 9.03 -6.03 12.47
CA LEU A 204 7.81 -5.23 12.41
C LEU A 204 8.01 -3.83 13.01
N GLN A 205 8.70 -3.73 14.15
CA GLN A 205 9.03 -2.46 14.82
C GLN A 205 9.96 -1.54 14.00
N ARG A 206 10.58 -2.05 12.94
CA ARG A 206 11.43 -1.26 12.02
C ARG A 206 10.66 -0.66 10.86
N LEU A 207 9.47 -1.19 10.53
CA LEU A 207 8.68 -0.73 9.38
C LEU A 207 8.25 0.74 9.43
N PRO A 208 7.98 1.36 10.60
CA PRO A 208 7.70 2.80 10.66
C PRO A 208 8.87 3.71 10.25
N ARG A 209 10.09 3.17 10.12
CA ARG A 209 11.26 3.95 9.70
C ARG A 209 11.18 4.30 8.21
N PRO A 210 11.82 5.41 7.77
CA PRO A 210 11.79 5.82 6.36
C PRO A 210 12.41 4.82 5.39
N GLN A 211 13.44 4.08 5.84
CA GLN A 211 14.14 3.11 5.01
C GLN A 211 13.66 1.68 5.29
N PRO A 212 13.53 0.83 4.25
CA PRO A 212 13.27 -0.60 4.46
C PRO A 212 14.34 -1.25 5.35
N PRO A 213 13.97 -2.22 6.19
CA PRO A 213 14.93 -2.89 7.04
C PRO A 213 15.87 -3.78 6.22
N ARG A 214 17.15 -3.39 6.19
CA ARG A 214 18.21 -4.08 5.43
C ARG A 214 19.33 -4.54 6.34
N ARG A 215 20.00 -5.61 5.91
CA ARG A 215 21.27 -6.08 6.47
C ARG A 215 22.42 -5.20 6.00
N ARG A 216 23.60 -5.39 6.57
CA ARG A 216 24.82 -4.63 6.19
C ARG A 216 25.26 -4.85 4.74
N ASP A 217 24.92 -5.99 4.16
CA ASP A 217 25.18 -6.34 2.75
C ASP A 217 24.16 -5.74 1.76
N GLY A 218 23.19 -4.97 2.27
CA GLY A 218 22.13 -4.36 1.47
C GLY A 218 20.89 -5.24 1.26
N ALA A 219 20.95 -6.55 1.56
CA ALA A 219 19.82 -7.45 1.41
C ALA A 219 18.72 -7.15 2.45
N LEU A 220 17.46 -7.48 2.12
CA LEU A 220 16.36 -7.38 3.06
C LEU A 220 16.60 -8.21 4.33
N MET A 221 16.15 -7.71 5.47
CA MET A 221 16.14 -8.48 6.71
C MET A 221 14.98 -9.49 6.69
N GLY A 222 15.28 -10.71 7.12
CA GLY A 222 14.30 -11.79 7.19
C GLY A 222 14.01 -12.47 5.84
N PRO A 223 13.59 -13.73 5.88
CA PRO A 223 13.17 -14.49 4.71
C PRO A 223 11.77 -14.09 4.24
N GLU A 224 11.42 -14.46 3.02
CA GLU A 224 10.10 -14.21 2.40
C GLU A 224 8.93 -14.67 3.29
N THR A 225 9.06 -15.81 3.94
CA THR A 225 8.03 -16.37 4.85
C THR A 225 7.70 -15.45 6.02
N VAL A 226 8.70 -14.75 6.56
CA VAL A 226 8.48 -13.75 7.62
C VAL A 226 7.71 -12.56 7.09
N TRP A 227 8.02 -12.07 5.89
CA TRP A 227 7.28 -10.97 5.27
C TRP A 227 5.83 -11.33 4.99
N LEU A 228 5.56 -12.57 4.55
CA LEU A 228 4.19 -13.08 4.36
C LEU A 228 3.45 -13.17 5.70
N HIS A 229 4.11 -13.61 6.76
CA HIS A 229 3.52 -13.67 8.10
C HIS A 229 3.18 -12.27 8.64
N LEU A 230 4.05 -11.28 8.41
CA LEU A 230 3.76 -9.89 8.77
C LEU A 230 2.63 -9.30 7.91
N LEU A 231 2.48 -9.75 6.65
CA LEU A 231 1.34 -9.35 5.82
C LEU A 231 0.01 -9.85 6.41
N ASP A 232 -0.02 -11.08 6.96
CA ASP A 232 -1.20 -11.61 7.66
C ASP A 232 -1.57 -10.74 8.86
N LEU A 233 -0.58 -10.21 9.57
CA LEU A 233 -0.77 -9.31 10.70
C LEU A 233 -1.42 -8.00 10.25
N VAL A 234 -0.87 -7.34 9.23
CA VAL A 234 -1.41 -6.08 8.70
C VAL A 234 -2.81 -6.30 8.11
N GLU A 235 -3.04 -7.42 7.42
CA GLU A 235 -4.36 -7.77 6.90
C GLU A 235 -5.39 -7.95 8.03
N ALA A 236 -5.00 -8.61 9.14
CA ALA A 236 -5.86 -8.77 10.31
C ALA A 236 -6.20 -7.42 10.96
N TRP A 237 -5.20 -6.54 11.08
CA TRP A 237 -5.37 -5.18 11.59
C TRP A 237 -6.33 -4.36 10.73
N CYS A 238 -6.15 -4.36 9.41
CA CYS A 238 -7.07 -3.70 8.47
C CYS A 238 -8.49 -4.25 8.58
N GLY A 239 -8.64 -5.57 8.72
CA GLY A 239 -9.96 -6.21 8.85
C GLY A 239 -10.73 -5.72 10.06
N GLU A 240 -10.06 -5.53 11.19
CA GLU A 240 -10.67 -5.05 12.43
C GLU A 240 -10.97 -3.56 12.38
N HIS A 241 -9.98 -2.74 12.05
CA HIS A 241 -10.08 -1.29 12.23
C HIS A 241 -10.69 -0.56 11.03
N LEU A 242 -10.58 -1.11 9.81
CA LEU A 242 -11.18 -0.53 8.60
C LEU A 242 -12.48 -1.23 8.17
N GLY A 243 -12.88 -2.30 8.88
CA GLY A 243 -14.04 -3.12 8.55
C GLY A 243 -13.89 -3.87 7.21
N ARG A 244 -12.70 -3.84 6.59
CA ARG A 244 -12.41 -4.52 5.33
C ARG A 244 -10.93 -4.86 5.20
N ARG A 245 -10.64 -5.94 4.48
CA ARG A 245 -9.28 -6.33 4.10
C ARG A 245 -9.02 -5.91 2.66
N PRO A 246 -7.89 -5.27 2.34
CA PRO A 246 -7.51 -5.01 0.96
C PRO A 246 -7.45 -6.30 0.15
N ARG A 247 -8.19 -6.35 -0.97
CA ARG A 247 -8.26 -7.57 -1.82
C ARG A 247 -6.92 -7.87 -2.46
N ALA A 248 -6.16 -6.84 -2.77
CA ALA A 248 -4.85 -6.97 -3.39
C ALA A 248 -3.81 -7.63 -2.48
N PHE A 249 -4.00 -7.67 -1.14
CA PHE A 249 -3.14 -8.48 -0.26
C PHE A 249 -3.23 -9.98 -0.58
N ARG A 250 -4.42 -10.45 -0.92
CA ARG A 250 -4.57 -11.85 -1.38
C ARG A 250 -3.87 -12.08 -2.71
N LEU A 251 -4.00 -11.14 -3.66
CA LEU A 251 -3.30 -11.23 -4.94
C LEU A 251 -1.78 -11.22 -4.77
N LEU A 252 -1.29 -10.35 -3.88
CA LEU A 252 0.12 -10.29 -3.53
C LEU A 252 0.61 -11.63 -2.99
N ARG A 253 -0.10 -12.23 -2.02
CA ARG A 253 0.23 -13.54 -1.45
C ARG A 253 0.27 -14.65 -2.50
N THR A 254 -0.75 -14.73 -3.38
CA THR A 254 -0.81 -15.73 -4.45
C THR A 254 0.40 -15.67 -5.37
N GLY A 255 0.95 -14.50 -5.63
CA GLY A 255 2.18 -14.33 -6.41
C GLY A 255 3.40 -15.02 -5.79
N PHE A 256 3.39 -15.28 -4.49
CA PHE A 256 4.46 -15.96 -3.76
C PHE A 256 4.21 -17.47 -3.57
N GLU A 257 2.95 -17.89 -3.51
CA GLU A 257 2.56 -19.30 -3.32
C GLU A 257 2.64 -20.12 -4.63
N SER A 258 2.55 -19.49 -5.79
CA SER A 258 2.36 -20.17 -7.08
C SER A 258 3.64 -20.66 -7.77
N MET A 259 4.85 -20.47 -7.19
CA MET A 259 6.11 -20.99 -7.74
C MET A 259 6.62 -22.15 -6.87
N PRO A 260 6.64 -23.39 -7.38
CA PRO A 260 7.35 -24.47 -6.70
C PRO A 260 8.83 -24.05 -6.58
N GLN A 261 9.36 -24.18 -5.37
CA GLN A 261 10.80 -24.03 -5.14
C GLN A 261 11.54 -24.94 -6.12
N SER A 262 12.29 -24.36 -7.04
CA SER A 262 13.20 -25.13 -7.88
C SER A 262 14.15 -25.88 -6.94
N MET A 263 14.02 -27.20 -6.92
CA MET A 263 14.97 -28.07 -6.21
C MET A 263 16.37 -27.72 -6.70
N PRO A 264 17.37 -27.60 -5.81
CA PRO A 264 18.74 -27.48 -6.25
C PRO A 264 19.10 -28.74 -7.06
N GLU A 265 19.49 -28.55 -8.32
CA GLU A 265 20.11 -29.60 -9.11
C GLU A 265 21.36 -30.08 -8.36
N ASN A 266 21.28 -31.28 -7.81
CA ASN A 266 22.45 -32.02 -7.37
C ASN A 266 23.36 -32.33 -8.57
N ARG A 267 24.49 -31.69 -8.60
CA ARG A 267 25.69 -32.16 -9.33
C ARG A 267 26.84 -32.32 -8.36
#